data_30b539b6211f8946d0f2ad74b894044a
#
_entry.id   30b539b6211f8946d0f2ad74b894044a
#
_cell.length_a   1.000
_cell.length_b   1.000
_cell.length_c   1.000
_cell.angle_alpha   90.00
_cell.angle_beta   90.00
_cell.angle_gamma   90.00
#
_symmetry.space_group_name_H-M   'P 1'
#
loop_
_entity.id
_entity.type
_entity.pdbx_description
1 polymer ?
#
loop_
_entity_poly.entity_id
_entity_poly.type
_entity_poly.pdbx_seq_one_letter_code
_entity_poly.pdbx_strand_id
1 'polypeptide(L)'
;MKKIMALILVFALAATMCACDGLEKLEQVELPPLPTVEPSQEPETTPEPEESPEPSPEPAELGNRVIVSIKNNTEIHNAPDNEAQRILTFSYDTPQVHIEGNDAAAAVINDHIALLDELYYTGTGEGGGVNAMLEMALDNYSYFVDTGAEIGLEFSSDRTVKISRADSSVISLVFTTMTYTGGAHGNYFDKGYVYDAQTGELLTLDKLTSDYDAFSGFVQEYMLTLAKEDETYASLELIEDLPSALSALLREGSWYFDENGLVLFSDVYELASYAEGIIRFTIPYTELENVIDEKWLPDERQGGDGSFEVSLQSDVPSGSVEIIDKVTADSEGLELCLKAVGTVYDVSISSVEYADYSHKFFETASHWACSYMNDCAIQLVTLIPEGMPDLMISYTTADGTRQHILISQSGEDGSIIIIDAESVEAVG
;
A
#
# COMPACT_ATOMS: atom_id res chain seq x y z
N MET A 1 -28.66 -46.28 1.68
CA MET A 1 -27.79 -47.32 1.06
C MET A 1 -26.93 -46.62 0.01
N LYS A 2 -25.68 -46.89 0.10
CA LYS A 2 -24.51 -46.61 -0.73
C LYS A 2 -23.62 -45.48 -0.20
N LYS A 3 -22.57 -45.96 0.44
CA LYS A 3 -21.32 -45.31 0.85
C LYS A 3 -20.54 -44.91 -0.38
N ILE A 4 -19.96 -43.73 -0.39
CA ILE A 4 -18.83 -43.43 -1.27
C ILE A 4 -17.62 -43.07 -0.37
N MET A 5 -16.59 -43.87 -0.55
CA MET A 5 -15.32 -43.86 0.18
C MET A 5 -14.50 -42.62 -0.18
N ALA A 6 -13.90 -42.03 0.85
CA ALA A 6 -12.80 -41.10 0.73
C ALA A 6 -11.54 -41.85 0.26
N LEU A 7 -10.88 -41.34 -0.78
CA LEU A 7 -9.57 -41.82 -1.22
C LEU A 7 -8.51 -40.85 -0.70
N ILE A 8 -7.80 -41.30 0.35
CA ILE A 8 -6.61 -40.60 0.86
C ILE A 8 -5.42 -41.11 0.03
N LEU A 9 -4.77 -40.23 -0.69
CA LEU A 9 -3.52 -40.56 -1.40
C LEU A 9 -2.35 -40.03 -0.55
N VAL A 10 -1.67 -40.98 0.12
CA VAL A 10 -0.40 -40.73 0.81
C VAL A 10 0.72 -40.93 -0.21
N PHE A 11 1.47 -39.88 -0.51
CA PHE A 11 2.76 -39.98 -1.22
C PHE A 11 3.89 -40.09 -0.20
N ALA A 12 4.50 -41.28 -0.18
CA ALA A 12 5.68 -41.57 0.63
C ALA A 12 6.94 -41.02 -0.07
N LEU A 13 7.73 -40.28 0.69
CA LEU A 13 9.09 -39.86 0.35
C LEU A 13 10.00 -41.07 0.29
N ALA A 14 10.64 -41.29 -0.85
CA ALA A 14 11.80 -42.17 -0.96
C ALA A 14 13.07 -41.32 -1.05
N ALA A 15 13.83 -41.32 0.04
CA ALA A 15 15.19 -40.79 0.07
C ALA A 15 16.12 -41.79 -0.64
N THR A 16 16.88 -41.31 -1.63
CA THR A 16 18.06 -42.01 -2.12
C THR A 16 19.30 -41.18 -1.86
N MET A 17 20.05 -41.63 -0.88
CA MET A 17 21.45 -41.26 -0.68
C MET A 17 22.27 -41.84 -1.83
N CYS A 18 23.10 -41.05 -2.47
CA CYS A 18 24.26 -41.52 -3.18
C CYS A 18 25.44 -40.64 -2.80
N ALA A 19 26.28 -41.20 -1.96
CA ALA A 19 27.63 -40.74 -1.72
C ALA A 19 28.54 -41.27 -2.81
N CYS A 20 29.43 -40.46 -3.35
CA CYS A 20 30.76 -40.90 -3.84
C CYS A 20 31.68 -39.70 -4.06
N ASP A 21 32.69 -39.69 -3.26
CA ASP A 21 34.11 -39.34 -3.48
C ASP A 21 34.51 -38.67 -4.78
N GLY A 22 35.31 -37.60 -4.60
CA GLY A 22 36.04 -36.96 -5.68
C GLY A 22 36.87 -35.78 -5.17
N LEU A 23 37.73 -35.99 -4.15
CA LEU A 23 38.84 -35.10 -3.84
C LEU A 23 39.98 -35.36 -4.84
N GLU A 24 40.20 -34.47 -5.80
CA GLU A 24 41.47 -34.38 -6.52
C GLU A 24 41.94 -32.91 -6.62
N LYS A 25 43.01 -32.67 -5.88
CA LYS A 25 44.19 -31.82 -6.12
C LYS A 25 43.95 -30.48 -6.85
N LEU A 26 43.94 -29.44 -6.08
CA LEU A 26 44.35 -28.10 -6.53
C LEU A 26 45.91 -28.07 -6.50
N GLU A 27 46.54 -28.09 -7.64
CA GLU A 27 47.96 -27.74 -7.81
C GLU A 27 48.13 -26.26 -7.49
N GLN A 28 49.11 -26.00 -6.59
CA GLN A 28 49.63 -24.67 -6.32
C GLN A 28 50.38 -24.16 -7.56
N VAL A 29 49.87 -23.10 -8.18
CA VAL A 29 50.63 -22.33 -9.16
C VAL A 29 51.42 -21.27 -8.43
N GLU A 30 52.74 -21.46 -8.35
CA GLU A 30 53.71 -20.44 -7.93
C GLU A 30 53.72 -19.30 -8.95
N LEU A 31 53.41 -18.09 -8.50
CA LEU A 31 53.58 -16.84 -9.26
C LEU A 31 55.06 -16.41 -9.19
N PRO A 32 55.69 -15.99 -10.31
CA PRO A 32 57.08 -15.52 -10.34
C PRO A 32 57.18 -14.16 -9.61
N PRO A 33 58.35 -13.87 -9.01
CA PRO A 33 58.56 -12.62 -8.26
C PRO A 33 58.57 -11.40 -9.18
N LEU A 34 57.93 -10.33 -8.69
CA LEU A 34 57.90 -9.02 -9.34
C LEU A 34 59.30 -8.38 -9.31
N PRO A 35 59.75 -7.71 -10.39
CA PRO A 35 61.02 -6.98 -10.38
C PRO A 35 61.01 -5.78 -9.47
N THR A 36 62.05 -5.65 -8.66
CA THR A 36 62.32 -4.50 -7.77
C THR A 36 62.69 -3.31 -8.65
N VAL A 37 61.87 -2.25 -8.60
CA VAL A 37 62.22 -0.97 -9.24
C VAL A 37 62.91 -0.09 -8.20
N GLU A 38 64.12 0.37 -8.49
CA GLU A 38 64.85 1.37 -7.70
C GLU A 38 64.15 2.73 -7.78
N PRO A 39 64.16 3.52 -6.67
CA PRO A 39 63.50 4.80 -6.64
C PRO A 39 64.25 5.84 -7.49
N SER A 40 63.63 6.31 -8.58
CA SER A 40 64.07 7.50 -9.29
C SER A 40 63.67 8.76 -8.52
N GLN A 41 64.58 9.69 -8.40
CA GLN A 41 64.41 10.99 -7.72
C GLN A 41 63.32 11.80 -8.50
N GLU A 42 62.25 12.18 -7.82
CA GLU A 42 61.24 13.13 -8.31
C GLU A 42 61.83 14.56 -8.37
N PRO A 43 61.53 15.32 -9.40
CA PRO A 43 61.76 16.77 -9.42
C PRO A 43 60.69 17.47 -8.54
N GLU A 44 61.12 18.40 -7.70
CA GLU A 44 60.26 19.29 -6.88
C GLU A 44 59.22 19.97 -7.75
N THR A 45 57.94 19.57 -7.60
CA THR A 45 56.82 20.30 -8.18
C THR A 45 56.38 21.41 -7.22
N THR A 46 56.35 22.61 -7.74
CA THR A 46 55.73 23.81 -7.15
C THR A 46 54.27 23.49 -6.83
N PRO A 47 53.75 23.81 -5.63
CA PRO A 47 52.33 23.57 -5.33
C PRO A 47 51.45 24.45 -6.25
N GLU A 48 50.61 23.77 -6.99
CA GLU A 48 49.46 24.35 -7.71
C GLU A 48 48.49 24.94 -6.68
N PRO A 49 47.87 26.12 -6.94
CA PRO A 49 46.90 26.67 -5.98
C PRO A 49 45.76 25.68 -5.80
N GLU A 50 45.43 25.34 -4.55
CA GLU A 50 44.26 24.58 -4.19
C GLU A 50 43.03 25.25 -4.81
N GLU A 51 42.37 24.58 -5.75
CA GLU A 51 41.04 24.97 -6.21
C GLU A 51 40.14 24.99 -4.96
N SER A 52 39.51 26.14 -4.74
CA SER A 52 38.49 26.32 -3.74
C SER A 52 37.40 25.27 -4.00
N PRO A 53 36.95 24.48 -3.01
CA PRO A 53 35.89 23.51 -3.24
C PRO A 53 34.69 24.22 -3.87
N GLU A 54 34.19 23.68 -4.97
CA GLU A 54 32.92 24.12 -5.55
C GLU A 54 31.87 24.16 -4.43
N PRO A 55 31.06 25.22 -4.35
CA PRO A 55 29.97 25.26 -3.39
C PRO A 55 29.13 24.01 -3.57
N SER A 56 28.94 23.26 -2.50
CA SER A 56 27.98 22.14 -2.46
C SER A 56 26.66 22.66 -3.02
N PRO A 57 26.01 21.94 -3.94
CA PRO A 57 24.71 22.37 -4.45
C PRO A 57 23.78 22.65 -3.25
N GLU A 58 23.12 23.82 -3.29
CA GLU A 58 22.08 24.12 -2.29
C GLU A 58 21.09 22.97 -2.30
N PRO A 59 20.67 22.46 -1.12
CA PRO A 59 19.60 21.45 -1.08
C PRO A 59 18.41 21.98 -1.86
N ALA A 60 17.90 21.21 -2.84
CA ALA A 60 16.67 21.61 -3.49
C ALA A 60 15.59 21.74 -2.42
N GLU A 61 14.73 22.74 -2.57
CA GLU A 61 13.62 22.93 -1.66
C GLU A 61 12.69 21.72 -1.77
N LEU A 62 12.42 21.07 -0.63
CA LEU A 62 11.39 20.03 -0.53
C LEU A 62 10.06 20.68 -0.93
N GLY A 63 9.27 19.99 -1.76
CA GLY A 63 7.92 20.45 -2.13
C GLY A 63 7.03 20.63 -0.90
N ASN A 64 5.79 21.05 -1.11
CA ASN A 64 4.82 21.15 -0.02
C ASN A 64 4.60 19.77 0.61
N ARG A 65 4.69 19.71 1.93
CA ARG A 65 4.39 18.46 2.65
C ARG A 65 2.90 18.13 2.50
N VAL A 66 2.62 16.91 2.06
CA VAL A 66 1.27 16.36 1.96
C VAL A 66 1.08 15.34 3.06
N ILE A 67 -0.01 15.45 3.81
CA ILE A 67 -0.42 14.51 4.84
C ILE A 67 -1.82 14.02 4.49
N VAL A 68 -2.02 12.71 4.52
CA VAL A 68 -3.33 12.07 4.40
C VAL A 68 -3.56 11.20 5.61
N SER A 69 -4.60 11.47 6.38
CA SER A 69 -5.02 10.65 7.51
C SER A 69 -6.38 9.99 7.24
N ILE A 70 -6.61 8.84 7.83
CA ILE A 70 -7.87 8.10 7.67
C ILE A 70 -8.68 8.18 8.96
N LYS A 71 -9.95 8.53 8.81
CA LYS A 71 -10.95 8.45 9.87
C LYS A 71 -11.91 7.32 9.56
N ASN A 72 -12.00 6.33 10.44
CA ASN A 72 -12.99 5.27 10.34
C ASN A 72 -14.33 5.68 10.92
N ASN A 73 -15.43 5.37 10.21
CA ASN A 73 -16.80 5.57 10.63
C ASN A 73 -17.52 4.21 10.64
N THR A 74 -18.15 3.85 11.77
CA THR A 74 -18.80 2.54 11.91
C THR A 74 -20.16 2.70 12.57
N GLU A 75 -21.18 2.08 11.98
CA GLU A 75 -22.52 1.94 12.54
C GLU A 75 -22.86 0.46 12.69
N ILE A 76 -23.32 0.06 13.87
CA ILE A 76 -23.74 -1.31 14.19
C ILE A 76 -25.23 -1.27 14.49
N HIS A 77 -26.00 -2.09 13.78
CA HIS A 77 -27.44 -2.25 13.97
C HIS A 77 -27.74 -3.65 14.51
N ASN A 78 -28.45 -3.68 15.62
CA ASN A 78 -28.87 -4.90 16.29
C ASN A 78 -30.35 -5.23 15.99
N ALA A 79 -30.73 -6.47 16.21
CA ALA A 79 -32.12 -6.90 16.04
C ALA A 79 -33.06 -6.16 17.03
N PRO A 80 -34.29 -5.81 16.60
CA PRO A 80 -35.21 -5.00 17.41
C PRO A 80 -35.60 -5.64 18.75
N ASP A 81 -35.60 -6.95 18.84
CA ASP A 81 -35.99 -7.76 19.99
C ASP A 81 -34.82 -8.48 20.67
N ASN A 82 -33.60 -8.31 20.16
CA ASN A 82 -32.39 -8.94 20.68
C ASN A 82 -31.15 -8.05 20.49
N GLU A 83 -30.84 -7.21 21.45
CA GLU A 83 -29.68 -6.30 21.41
C GLU A 83 -28.31 -7.01 21.28
N ALA A 84 -28.23 -8.29 21.58
CA ALA A 84 -27.00 -9.08 21.43
C ALA A 84 -26.82 -9.62 20.01
N GLN A 85 -27.86 -9.58 19.17
CA GLN A 85 -27.84 -10.07 17.79
C GLN A 85 -27.59 -8.91 16.82
N ARG A 86 -26.38 -8.84 16.32
CA ARG A 86 -26.07 -7.93 15.20
C ARG A 86 -26.75 -8.42 13.93
N ILE A 87 -27.30 -7.49 13.16
CA ILE A 87 -27.93 -7.76 11.87
C ILE A 87 -27.26 -7.01 10.73
N LEU A 88 -26.61 -5.88 11.03
CA LEU A 88 -25.83 -5.10 10.05
C LEU A 88 -24.66 -4.39 10.72
N THR A 89 -23.48 -4.50 10.14
CA THR A 89 -22.36 -3.59 10.36
C THR A 89 -22.12 -2.80 9.07
N PHE A 90 -22.11 -1.47 9.20
CA PHE A 90 -21.85 -0.55 8.09
C PHE A 90 -20.69 0.35 8.47
N SER A 91 -19.58 0.26 7.72
CA SER A 91 -18.36 1.01 7.99
C SER A 91 -17.79 1.66 6.73
N TYR A 92 -17.09 2.76 6.92
CA TYR A 92 -16.35 3.41 5.85
C TYR A 92 -15.22 4.29 6.38
N ASP A 93 -14.15 4.34 5.62
CA ASP A 93 -13.03 5.22 5.80
C ASP A 93 -13.26 6.56 5.10
N THR A 94 -12.90 7.63 5.79
CA THR A 94 -12.89 9.01 5.27
C THR A 94 -11.45 9.51 5.27
N PRO A 95 -10.78 9.60 4.11
CA PRO A 95 -9.50 10.29 4.01
C PRO A 95 -9.64 11.79 4.31
N GLN A 96 -8.63 12.33 4.99
CA GLN A 96 -8.50 13.76 5.26
C GLN A 96 -7.14 14.22 4.76
N VAL A 97 -7.15 15.14 3.80
CA VAL A 97 -5.94 15.66 3.15
C VAL A 97 -5.57 17.00 3.75
N HIS A 98 -4.31 17.15 4.08
CA HIS A 98 -3.66 18.40 4.42
C HIS A 98 -2.45 18.63 3.52
N ILE A 99 -2.31 19.83 2.95
CA ILE A 99 -1.19 20.22 2.09
C ILE A 99 -0.59 21.50 2.68
N GLU A 100 0.63 21.42 3.21
CA GLU A 100 1.29 22.59 3.79
C GLU A 100 1.40 23.71 2.76
N GLY A 101 0.92 24.89 3.13
CA GLY A 101 0.94 26.07 2.24
C GLY A 101 -0.07 26.04 1.09
N ASN A 102 -0.94 25.03 0.99
CA ASN A 102 -1.97 24.93 -0.05
C ASN A 102 -3.33 24.42 0.47
N ASP A 103 -3.89 25.13 1.44
CA ASP A 103 -5.21 24.80 2.00
C ASP A 103 -6.33 24.80 0.96
N ALA A 104 -6.17 25.55 -0.14
CA ALA A 104 -7.19 25.61 -1.19
C ALA A 104 -7.31 24.30 -1.96
N ALA A 105 -6.21 23.70 -2.36
CA ALA A 105 -6.22 22.39 -3.02
C ALA A 105 -6.70 21.30 -2.07
N ALA A 106 -6.23 21.31 -0.82
CA ALA A 106 -6.69 20.36 0.21
C ALA A 106 -8.21 20.44 0.41
N ALA A 107 -8.80 21.66 0.44
CA ALA A 107 -10.23 21.84 0.58
C ALA A 107 -11.01 21.23 -0.61
N VAL A 108 -10.56 21.45 -1.84
CA VAL A 108 -11.20 20.86 -3.05
C VAL A 108 -11.22 19.33 -2.97
N ILE A 109 -10.11 18.71 -2.58
CA ILE A 109 -10.03 17.25 -2.42
C ILE A 109 -10.97 16.78 -1.31
N ASN A 110 -10.92 17.40 -0.14
CA ASN A 110 -11.75 17.01 1.00
C ASN A 110 -13.25 17.20 0.73
N ASP A 111 -13.66 18.24 0.00
CA ASP A 111 -15.04 18.43 -0.43
C ASP A 111 -15.51 17.31 -1.35
N HIS A 112 -14.64 16.84 -2.28
CA HIS A 112 -14.96 15.70 -3.13
C HIS A 112 -15.04 14.39 -2.34
N ILE A 113 -14.13 14.15 -1.40
CA ILE A 113 -14.18 12.98 -0.50
C ILE A 113 -15.48 12.97 0.32
N ALA A 114 -15.89 14.13 0.87
CA ALA A 114 -17.14 14.24 1.61
C ALA A 114 -18.37 13.92 0.74
N LEU A 115 -18.34 14.30 -0.55
CA LEU A 115 -19.37 13.92 -1.50
C LEU A 115 -19.40 12.40 -1.74
N LEU A 116 -18.23 11.76 -1.90
CA LEU A 116 -18.14 10.30 -2.05
C LEU A 116 -18.68 9.57 -0.82
N ASP A 117 -18.41 10.08 0.38
CA ASP A 117 -18.95 9.55 1.64
C ASP A 117 -20.47 9.67 1.70
N GLU A 118 -21.03 10.84 1.33
CA GLU A 118 -22.47 11.05 1.27
C GLU A 118 -23.14 10.11 0.28
N LEU A 119 -22.57 9.94 -0.92
CA LEU A 119 -23.08 9.04 -1.96
C LEU A 119 -23.08 7.57 -1.49
N TYR A 120 -22.01 7.13 -0.83
CA TYR A 120 -21.92 5.79 -0.27
C TYR A 120 -22.91 5.59 0.88
N TYR A 121 -22.98 6.52 1.83
CA TYR A 121 -23.87 6.44 3.00
C TYR A 121 -25.33 6.44 2.61
N THR A 122 -25.73 7.27 1.63
CA THR A 122 -27.12 7.37 1.17
C THR A 122 -27.54 6.30 0.17
N GLY A 123 -26.57 5.62 -0.46
CA GLY A 123 -26.82 4.61 -1.50
C GLY A 123 -27.20 5.19 -2.86
N THR A 124 -26.90 6.47 -3.10
CA THR A 124 -27.08 7.12 -4.41
C THR A 124 -25.85 6.98 -5.30
N GLY A 125 -24.75 6.46 -4.75
CA GLY A 125 -23.54 6.07 -5.44
C GLY A 125 -23.44 4.56 -5.64
N GLU A 126 -22.23 4.07 -5.88
CA GLU A 126 -21.94 2.64 -5.96
C GLU A 126 -21.94 2.03 -4.55
N GLY A 127 -22.73 1.00 -4.37
CA GLY A 127 -22.96 0.37 -3.07
C GLY A 127 -24.33 0.71 -2.49
N GLY A 128 -24.91 -0.20 -1.73
CA GLY A 128 -26.22 0.01 -1.10
C GLY A 128 -26.08 0.85 0.18
N GLY A 129 -26.66 2.04 0.23
CA GLY A 129 -26.64 2.90 1.41
C GLY A 129 -27.17 2.24 2.68
N VAL A 130 -26.78 2.80 3.83
CA VAL A 130 -27.08 2.21 5.14
C VAL A 130 -28.55 1.87 5.37
N ASN A 131 -29.48 2.75 4.95
CA ASN A 131 -30.90 2.51 5.14
C ASN A 131 -31.46 1.35 4.30
N ALA A 132 -31.04 1.23 3.06
CA ALA A 132 -31.45 0.10 2.20
C ALA A 132 -30.90 -1.23 2.71
N MET A 133 -29.66 -1.25 3.16
CA MET A 133 -29.06 -2.46 3.75
C MET A 133 -29.72 -2.81 5.09
N LEU A 134 -30.05 -1.84 5.92
CA LEU A 134 -30.76 -2.08 7.18
C LEU A 134 -32.15 -2.65 6.93
N GLU A 135 -32.90 -2.14 5.96
CA GLU A 135 -34.21 -2.71 5.57
C GLU A 135 -34.06 -4.19 5.13
N MET A 136 -33.10 -4.50 4.27
CA MET A 136 -32.81 -5.87 3.85
C MET A 136 -32.39 -6.77 5.03
N ALA A 137 -31.57 -6.27 5.95
CA ALA A 137 -31.12 -7.03 7.13
C ALA A 137 -32.29 -7.32 8.09
N LEU A 138 -33.19 -6.36 8.29
CA LEU A 138 -34.39 -6.53 9.11
C LEU A 138 -35.37 -7.54 8.48
N ASP A 139 -35.58 -7.48 7.18
CA ASP A 139 -36.41 -8.45 6.46
C ASP A 139 -35.83 -9.88 6.56
N ASN A 140 -34.52 -10.00 6.39
CA ASN A 140 -33.80 -11.28 6.55
C ASN A 140 -33.92 -11.82 7.99
N TYR A 141 -33.71 -10.98 8.99
CA TYR A 141 -33.88 -11.34 10.39
C TYR A 141 -35.32 -11.82 10.69
N SER A 142 -36.34 -11.07 10.26
CA SER A 142 -37.76 -11.41 10.42
C SER A 142 -38.10 -12.76 9.83
N TYR A 143 -37.57 -13.05 8.62
CA TYR A 143 -37.76 -14.34 7.96
C TYR A 143 -37.22 -15.52 8.82
N PHE A 144 -36.04 -15.38 9.42
CA PHE A 144 -35.47 -16.43 10.28
C PHE A 144 -36.28 -16.62 11.58
N VAL A 145 -36.72 -15.53 12.20
CA VAL A 145 -37.59 -15.57 13.39
C VAL A 145 -38.92 -16.24 13.07
N ASP A 146 -39.59 -15.88 11.98
CA ASP A 146 -40.90 -16.40 11.62
C ASP A 146 -40.87 -17.90 11.22
N THR A 147 -39.79 -18.31 10.58
CA THR A 147 -39.64 -19.72 10.15
C THR A 147 -39.03 -20.62 11.22
N GLY A 148 -38.48 -20.07 12.28
CA GLY A 148 -37.75 -20.83 13.32
C GLY A 148 -36.45 -21.43 12.78
N ALA A 149 -35.93 -20.94 11.66
CA ALA A 149 -34.65 -21.35 11.12
C ALA A 149 -33.51 -20.71 11.95
N GLU A 150 -32.29 -21.26 11.81
CA GLU A 150 -31.11 -20.66 12.41
C GLU A 150 -30.86 -19.27 11.76
N ILE A 151 -30.64 -18.26 12.62
CA ILE A 151 -30.38 -16.89 12.16
C ILE A 151 -29.11 -16.89 11.31
N GLY A 152 -29.23 -16.35 10.11
CA GLY A 152 -28.12 -16.25 9.16
C GLY A 152 -27.00 -15.31 9.64
N LEU A 153 -25.96 -15.20 8.81
CA LEU A 153 -24.85 -14.30 9.09
C LEU A 153 -25.32 -12.85 9.04
N GLU A 154 -24.64 -12.02 9.83
CA GLU A 154 -24.76 -10.56 9.82
C GLU A 154 -24.50 -9.99 8.42
N PHE A 155 -25.29 -9.03 7.99
CA PHE A 155 -25.02 -8.27 6.78
C PHE A 155 -23.89 -7.26 7.07
N SER A 156 -23.07 -7.00 6.09
CA SER A 156 -22.02 -6.01 6.21
C SER A 156 -21.83 -5.20 4.93
N SER A 157 -21.46 -3.95 5.10
CA SER A 157 -20.87 -3.12 4.05
C SER A 157 -19.68 -2.39 4.66
N ASP A 158 -18.54 -2.54 4.03
CA ASP A 158 -17.29 -1.94 4.46
C ASP A 158 -16.62 -1.27 3.27
N ARG A 159 -16.22 -0.01 3.43
CA ARG A 159 -15.46 0.71 2.42
C ARG A 159 -14.16 1.20 3.04
N THR A 160 -13.08 0.51 2.73
CA THR A 160 -11.73 0.87 3.16
C THR A 160 -11.02 1.74 2.13
N VAL A 161 -9.99 2.47 2.56
CA VAL A 161 -9.17 3.31 1.70
C VAL A 161 -7.71 2.95 1.84
N LYS A 162 -7.05 2.67 0.70
CA LYS A 162 -5.60 2.60 0.59
C LYS A 162 -5.08 3.94 0.06
N ILE A 163 -4.13 4.53 0.78
CA ILE A 163 -3.36 5.68 0.33
C ILE A 163 -2.20 5.12 -0.51
N SER A 164 -2.35 5.13 -1.84
CA SER A 164 -1.39 4.48 -2.74
C SER A 164 -0.21 5.37 -3.12
N ARG A 165 -0.41 6.71 -3.15
CA ARG A 165 0.64 7.71 -3.33
C ARG A 165 0.19 9.04 -2.75
N ALA A 166 1.06 9.74 -2.03
CA ALA A 166 0.78 11.07 -1.49
C ALA A 166 2.05 11.91 -1.49
N ASP A 167 2.25 12.70 -2.54
CA ASP A 167 3.40 13.60 -2.69
C ASP A 167 2.97 15.01 -3.14
N SER A 168 3.93 15.88 -3.43
CA SER A 168 3.69 17.26 -3.82
C SER A 168 2.97 17.42 -5.16
N SER A 169 2.93 16.38 -5.98
CA SER A 169 2.33 16.36 -7.33
C SER A 169 1.00 15.62 -7.36
N VAL A 170 0.92 14.48 -6.67
CA VAL A 170 -0.22 13.55 -6.78
C VAL A 170 -0.67 13.05 -5.42
N ILE A 171 -1.99 13.01 -5.22
CA ILE A 171 -2.62 12.26 -4.13
C ILE A 171 -3.49 11.19 -4.78
N SER A 172 -3.14 9.92 -4.55
CA SER A 172 -3.76 8.74 -5.16
C SER A 172 -4.35 7.84 -4.08
N LEU A 173 -5.66 7.61 -4.15
CA LEU A 173 -6.44 6.87 -3.19
C LEU A 173 -7.18 5.73 -3.89
N VAL A 174 -7.21 4.55 -3.29
CA VAL A 174 -8.02 3.41 -3.74
C VAL A 174 -9.07 3.10 -2.69
N PHE A 175 -10.33 3.20 -3.08
CA PHE A 175 -11.47 2.85 -2.25
C PHE A 175 -11.90 1.43 -2.59
N THR A 176 -11.81 0.52 -1.64
CA THR A 176 -12.29 -0.85 -1.76
C THR A 176 -13.61 -0.97 -1.03
N THR A 177 -14.68 -1.29 -1.74
CA THR A 177 -16.00 -1.54 -1.15
C THR A 177 -16.25 -3.05 -1.11
N MET A 178 -16.52 -3.58 0.07
CA MET A 178 -16.92 -4.98 0.28
C MET A 178 -18.33 -5.01 0.87
N THR A 179 -19.21 -5.82 0.30
CA THR A 179 -20.60 -5.93 0.74
C THR A 179 -21.02 -7.39 0.86
N TYR A 180 -21.60 -7.76 2.01
CA TYR A 180 -22.17 -9.07 2.24
C TYR A 180 -23.65 -8.95 2.66
N THR A 181 -24.54 -9.52 1.88
CA THR A 181 -25.98 -9.54 2.13
C THR A 181 -26.55 -10.95 2.18
N GLY A 182 -25.71 -11.91 2.60
CA GLY A 182 -26.04 -13.32 2.58
C GLY A 182 -25.54 -14.05 1.33
N GLY A 183 -25.58 -15.37 1.37
CA GLY A 183 -25.13 -16.22 0.26
C GLY A 183 -23.74 -16.82 0.49
N ALA A 184 -23.12 -17.28 -0.60
CA ALA A 184 -21.86 -18.03 -0.54
C ALA A 184 -20.62 -17.13 -0.34
N HIS A 185 -20.67 -15.89 -0.82
CA HIS A 185 -19.61 -14.89 -0.74
C HIS A 185 -20.17 -13.48 -0.82
N GLY A 186 -19.40 -12.50 -0.40
CA GLY A 186 -19.66 -11.09 -0.62
C GLY A 186 -19.32 -10.64 -2.05
N ASN A 187 -19.62 -9.38 -2.34
CA ASN A 187 -19.17 -8.69 -3.53
C ASN A 187 -18.15 -7.62 -3.10
N TYR A 188 -17.16 -7.38 -3.93
CA TYR A 188 -16.20 -6.30 -3.73
C TYR A 188 -15.79 -5.69 -5.04
N PHE A 189 -15.41 -4.42 -4.99
CA PHE A 189 -14.86 -3.67 -6.12
C PHE A 189 -13.97 -2.55 -5.62
N ASP A 190 -13.05 -2.11 -6.49
CA ASP A 190 -12.17 -0.99 -6.24
C ASP A 190 -12.55 0.22 -7.08
N LYS A 191 -12.21 1.41 -6.55
CA LYS A 191 -12.27 2.68 -7.27
C LYS A 191 -11.03 3.50 -6.96
N GLY A 192 -10.29 3.86 -8.00
CA GLY A 192 -9.15 4.76 -7.92
C GLY A 192 -9.59 6.23 -8.05
N TYR A 193 -9.08 7.09 -7.17
CA TYR A 193 -9.25 8.54 -7.23
C TYR A 193 -7.87 9.19 -7.13
N VAL A 194 -7.49 9.88 -8.19
CA VAL A 194 -6.18 10.52 -8.30
C VAL A 194 -6.38 12.03 -8.43
N TYR A 195 -5.73 12.78 -7.58
CA TYR A 195 -5.85 14.25 -7.53
C TYR A 195 -4.53 14.92 -7.83
N ASP A 196 -4.59 16.04 -8.53
CA ASP A 196 -3.49 17.00 -8.63
C ASP A 196 -3.31 17.68 -7.25
N ALA A 197 -2.19 17.47 -6.59
CA ALA A 197 -1.93 18.02 -5.26
C ALA A 197 -1.76 19.54 -5.27
N GLN A 198 -1.51 20.16 -6.44
CA GLN A 198 -1.37 21.61 -6.57
C GLN A 198 -2.71 22.33 -6.72
N THR A 199 -3.68 21.70 -7.37
CA THR A 199 -4.98 22.34 -7.67
C THR A 199 -6.15 21.72 -6.91
N GLY A 200 -6.00 20.49 -6.44
CA GLY A 200 -7.05 19.65 -5.85
C GLY A 200 -7.99 19.02 -6.87
N GLU A 201 -7.78 19.24 -8.18
CA GLU A 201 -8.64 18.67 -9.22
C GLU A 201 -8.49 17.15 -9.31
N LEU A 202 -9.60 16.44 -9.51
CA LEU A 202 -9.60 15.03 -9.86
C LEU A 202 -9.00 14.86 -11.26
N LEU A 203 -8.01 13.97 -11.37
CA LEU A 203 -7.34 13.67 -12.63
C LEU A 203 -8.08 12.58 -13.40
N THR A 204 -8.10 12.75 -14.71
CA THR A 204 -8.51 11.74 -15.68
C THR A 204 -7.30 11.34 -16.52
N LEU A 205 -7.31 10.16 -17.14
CA LEU A 205 -6.14 9.66 -17.90
C LEU A 205 -5.70 10.61 -19.03
N ASP A 206 -6.62 11.34 -19.64
CA ASP A 206 -6.33 12.33 -20.68
C ASP A 206 -5.59 13.58 -20.16
N LYS A 207 -5.66 13.86 -18.85
CA LYS A 207 -4.90 14.94 -18.20
C LYS A 207 -3.44 14.57 -17.88
N LEU A 208 -3.11 13.28 -17.98
CA LEU A 208 -1.74 12.82 -17.69
C LEU A 208 -0.76 13.15 -18.82
N THR A 209 -1.26 13.45 -20.02
CA THR A 209 -0.43 13.60 -21.22
C THR A 209 -1.04 14.60 -22.19
N SER A 210 -0.20 15.17 -23.05
CA SER A 210 -0.63 16.02 -24.16
C SER A 210 -1.06 15.22 -25.41
N ASP A 211 -0.77 13.90 -25.48
CA ASP A 211 -1.12 13.01 -26.60
C ASP A 211 -1.80 11.74 -26.08
N TYR A 212 -3.09 11.85 -25.82
CA TYR A 212 -3.89 10.74 -25.26
C TYR A 212 -3.96 9.53 -26.20
N ASP A 213 -3.97 9.72 -27.51
CA ASP A 213 -4.04 8.60 -28.46
C ASP A 213 -2.75 7.76 -28.40
N ALA A 214 -1.58 8.41 -28.33
CA ALA A 214 -0.30 7.72 -28.17
C ALA A 214 -0.21 7.05 -26.79
N PHE A 215 -0.62 7.72 -25.73
CA PHE A 215 -0.67 7.18 -24.36
C PHE A 215 -1.57 5.94 -24.28
N SER A 216 -2.81 6.04 -24.74
CA SER A 216 -3.77 4.92 -24.66
C SER A 216 -3.29 3.72 -25.45
N GLY A 217 -2.70 3.93 -26.63
CA GLY A 217 -2.10 2.87 -27.44
C GLY A 217 -0.94 2.17 -26.73
N PHE A 218 -0.03 2.95 -26.13
CA PHE A 218 1.10 2.43 -25.35
C PHE A 218 0.61 1.58 -24.15
N VAL A 219 -0.31 2.13 -23.34
CA VAL A 219 -0.83 1.45 -22.15
C VAL A 219 -1.51 0.13 -22.50
N GLN A 220 -2.33 0.10 -23.56
CA GLN A 220 -2.98 -1.12 -24.02
C GLN A 220 -1.99 -2.18 -24.49
N GLU A 221 -0.96 -1.79 -25.27
CA GLU A 221 0.08 -2.71 -25.74
C GLU A 221 0.90 -3.26 -24.58
N TYR A 222 1.23 -2.40 -23.60
CA TYR A 222 1.97 -2.80 -22.40
C TYR A 222 1.20 -3.84 -21.57
N MET A 223 -0.07 -3.56 -21.24
CA MET A 223 -0.93 -4.51 -20.53
C MET A 223 -1.10 -5.84 -21.28
N LEU A 224 -1.26 -5.77 -22.62
CA LEU A 224 -1.38 -6.98 -23.44
C LEU A 224 -0.11 -7.81 -23.43
N THR A 225 1.05 -7.17 -23.38
CA THR A 225 2.35 -7.83 -23.27
C THR A 225 2.51 -8.50 -21.90
N LEU A 226 2.22 -7.79 -20.81
CA LEU A 226 2.20 -8.37 -19.47
C LEU A 226 1.28 -9.58 -19.38
N ALA A 227 0.05 -9.45 -19.86
CA ALA A 227 -0.94 -10.54 -19.82
C ALA A 227 -0.52 -11.80 -20.56
N LYS A 228 0.41 -11.70 -21.54
CA LYS A 228 0.87 -12.83 -22.35
C LYS A 228 2.22 -13.40 -21.92
N GLU A 229 3.10 -12.55 -21.41
CA GLU A 229 4.51 -12.87 -21.23
C GLU A 229 4.93 -12.98 -19.76
N ASP A 230 4.21 -12.31 -18.84
CA ASP A 230 4.48 -12.39 -17.42
C ASP A 230 3.82 -13.65 -16.82
N GLU A 231 4.61 -14.43 -16.05
CA GLU A 231 4.16 -15.70 -15.46
C GLU A 231 2.97 -15.52 -14.50
N THR A 232 2.84 -14.36 -13.85
CA THR A 232 1.74 -14.03 -12.94
C THR A 232 0.40 -14.08 -13.66
N TYR A 233 0.32 -13.43 -14.84
CA TYR A 233 -0.91 -13.37 -15.64
C TYR A 233 -1.12 -14.57 -16.54
N ALA A 234 -0.03 -15.20 -17.02
CA ALA A 234 -0.10 -16.37 -17.89
C ALA A 234 -0.74 -17.60 -17.21
N SER A 235 -0.75 -17.64 -15.89
CA SER A 235 -1.41 -18.68 -15.08
C SER A 235 -2.92 -18.47 -14.93
N LEU A 236 -3.43 -17.26 -15.23
CA LEU A 236 -4.83 -16.91 -15.09
C LEU A 236 -5.65 -17.36 -16.29
N GLU A 237 -6.89 -17.80 -16.07
CA GLU A 237 -7.85 -18.09 -17.13
C GLU A 237 -8.53 -16.79 -17.61
N LEU A 238 -7.78 -15.96 -18.36
CA LEU A 238 -8.29 -14.69 -18.88
C LEU A 238 -9.30 -14.93 -20.01
N ILE A 239 -10.19 -13.95 -20.21
CA ILE A 239 -11.22 -13.97 -21.27
C ILE A 239 -10.62 -13.98 -22.68
N GLU A 240 -11.37 -14.52 -23.68
CA GLU A 240 -10.88 -14.69 -25.05
C GLU A 240 -10.63 -13.35 -25.78
N ASP A 241 -11.49 -12.34 -25.61
CA ASP A 241 -11.33 -10.99 -26.23
C ASP A 241 -10.57 -10.03 -25.33
N LEU A 242 -9.36 -10.43 -24.92
CA LEU A 242 -8.51 -9.67 -24.03
C LEU A 242 -8.17 -8.25 -24.54
N PRO A 243 -7.85 -8.01 -25.84
CA PRO A 243 -7.55 -6.65 -26.30
C PRO A 243 -8.70 -5.65 -26.10
N SER A 244 -9.94 -6.08 -26.34
CA SER A 244 -11.13 -5.24 -26.13
C SER A 244 -11.37 -4.95 -24.65
N ALA A 245 -11.22 -5.97 -23.81
CA ALA A 245 -11.39 -5.84 -22.37
C ALA A 245 -10.30 -4.95 -21.72
N LEU A 246 -9.03 -5.09 -22.12
CA LEU A 246 -7.97 -4.20 -21.64
C LEU A 246 -8.20 -2.75 -22.07
N SER A 247 -8.72 -2.51 -23.27
CA SER A 247 -9.13 -1.17 -23.69
C SER A 247 -10.22 -0.57 -22.80
N ALA A 248 -11.13 -1.38 -22.29
CA ALA A 248 -12.20 -0.94 -21.39
C ALA A 248 -11.71 -0.55 -20.00
N LEU A 249 -10.50 -0.94 -19.57
CA LEU A 249 -9.89 -0.50 -18.32
C LEU A 249 -9.44 0.97 -18.34
N LEU A 250 -9.31 1.58 -19.53
CA LEU A 250 -8.97 2.99 -19.68
C LEU A 250 -10.19 3.89 -19.37
N ARG A 251 -10.76 3.74 -18.19
CA ARG A 251 -11.93 4.48 -17.71
C ARG A 251 -11.70 5.11 -16.34
N GLU A 252 -12.51 6.08 -15.99
CA GLU A 252 -12.48 6.69 -14.67
C GLU A 252 -12.70 5.65 -13.57
N GLY A 253 -11.94 5.76 -12.48
CA GLY A 253 -12.04 4.89 -11.33
C GLY A 253 -11.40 3.51 -11.47
N SER A 254 -10.85 3.15 -12.65
CA SER A 254 -10.16 1.86 -12.86
C SER A 254 -8.65 2.00 -12.95
N TRP A 255 -8.10 3.05 -12.37
CA TRP A 255 -6.67 3.30 -12.36
C TRP A 255 -6.26 4.15 -11.14
N TYR A 256 -4.99 4.05 -10.76
CA TYR A 256 -4.36 4.86 -9.72
C TYR A 256 -2.85 4.89 -9.92
N PHE A 257 -2.16 5.77 -9.21
CA PHE A 257 -0.71 5.70 -9.04
C PHE A 257 -0.36 5.05 -7.71
N ASP A 258 0.69 4.22 -7.71
CA ASP A 258 1.32 3.75 -6.49
C ASP A 258 2.82 4.11 -6.48
N GLU A 259 3.57 3.54 -5.57
CA GLU A 259 5.03 3.73 -5.44
C GLU A 259 5.82 3.19 -6.65
N ASN A 260 5.24 2.25 -7.41
CA ASN A 260 5.89 1.58 -8.53
C ASN A 260 5.53 2.19 -9.88
N GLY A 261 4.32 2.75 -10.04
CA GLY A 261 3.88 3.26 -11.32
C GLY A 261 2.39 3.57 -11.44
N LEU A 262 1.92 3.53 -12.68
CA LEU A 262 0.51 3.61 -13.04
C LEU A 262 -0.09 2.20 -13.00
N VAL A 263 -1.10 2.02 -12.16
CA VAL A 263 -1.85 0.77 -12.05
C VAL A 263 -3.20 0.92 -12.72
N LEU A 264 -3.51 0.02 -13.67
CA LEU A 264 -4.85 -0.16 -14.21
C LEU A 264 -5.42 -1.48 -13.69
N PHE A 265 -6.70 -1.51 -13.37
CA PHE A 265 -7.30 -2.70 -12.79
C PHE A 265 -8.72 -2.97 -13.31
N SER A 266 -9.09 -4.25 -13.25
CA SER A 266 -10.41 -4.75 -13.64
C SER A 266 -11.35 -4.76 -12.44
N ASP A 267 -12.66 -4.83 -12.70
CA ASP A 267 -13.60 -5.35 -11.73
C ASP A 267 -13.51 -6.90 -11.67
N VAL A 268 -14.07 -7.50 -10.61
CA VAL A 268 -14.26 -8.96 -10.55
C VAL A 268 -15.14 -9.42 -11.71
N TYR A 269 -14.88 -10.57 -12.29
CA TYR A 269 -15.53 -11.12 -13.48
C TYR A 269 -15.25 -10.37 -14.80
N GLU A 270 -14.51 -9.26 -14.80
CA GLU A 270 -14.27 -8.48 -16.02
C GLU A 270 -13.21 -9.10 -16.91
N LEU A 271 -12.10 -9.56 -16.34
CA LEU A 271 -11.00 -10.19 -17.08
C LEU A 271 -10.88 -11.70 -16.83
N ALA A 272 -11.38 -12.18 -15.69
CA ALA A 272 -11.28 -13.59 -15.29
C ALA A 272 -12.45 -13.99 -14.39
N SER A 273 -12.43 -15.21 -13.84
CA SER A 273 -13.42 -15.67 -12.87
C SER A 273 -13.32 -14.91 -11.54
N TYR A 274 -14.41 -14.95 -10.73
CA TYR A 274 -14.42 -14.35 -9.38
C TYR A 274 -13.26 -14.85 -8.48
N ALA A 275 -12.85 -16.08 -8.66
CA ALA A 275 -11.78 -16.69 -7.84
C ALA A 275 -10.40 -16.04 -8.09
N GLU A 276 -10.20 -15.43 -9.27
CA GLU A 276 -8.96 -14.71 -9.60
C GLU A 276 -8.96 -13.28 -9.06
N GLY A 277 -10.11 -12.76 -8.62
CA GLY A 277 -10.23 -11.44 -8.02
C GLY A 277 -10.12 -10.28 -9.00
N ILE A 278 -9.65 -9.14 -8.49
CA ILE A 278 -9.34 -7.93 -9.26
C ILE A 278 -7.94 -8.08 -9.86
N ILE A 279 -7.84 -8.01 -11.18
CA ILE A 279 -6.56 -8.13 -11.88
C ILE A 279 -5.99 -6.73 -12.08
N ARG A 280 -4.72 -6.53 -11.66
CA ARG A 280 -4.01 -5.25 -11.72
C ARG A 280 -2.81 -5.33 -12.64
N PHE A 281 -2.60 -4.32 -13.47
CA PHE A 281 -1.46 -4.16 -14.35
C PHE A 281 -0.68 -2.92 -13.93
N THR A 282 0.54 -3.08 -13.47
CA THR A 282 1.43 -1.97 -13.10
C THR A 282 2.36 -1.63 -14.24
N ILE A 283 2.34 -0.36 -14.67
CA ILE A 283 3.28 0.19 -15.65
C ILE A 283 4.29 1.02 -14.86
N PRO A 284 5.56 0.59 -14.76
CA PRO A 284 6.57 1.27 -13.98
C PRO A 284 6.81 2.70 -14.43
N TYR A 285 7.19 3.60 -13.52
CA TYR A 285 7.50 5.00 -13.85
C TYR A 285 8.59 5.11 -14.91
N THR A 286 9.57 4.20 -14.94
CA THR A 286 10.62 4.16 -15.97
C THR A 286 10.08 3.95 -17.38
N GLU A 287 8.94 3.27 -17.53
CA GLU A 287 8.27 3.07 -18.82
C GLU A 287 7.33 4.23 -19.18
N LEU A 288 6.95 5.03 -18.17
CA LEU A 288 6.08 6.19 -18.34
C LEU A 288 6.84 7.48 -18.68
N GLU A 289 8.17 7.48 -18.55
CA GLU A 289 9.02 8.57 -18.99
C GLU A 289 8.74 8.89 -20.46
N ASN A 290 8.46 10.14 -20.78
CA ASN A 290 8.03 10.62 -22.12
C ASN A 290 6.65 10.09 -22.60
N VAL A 291 5.91 9.35 -21.79
CA VAL A 291 4.53 8.89 -22.08
C VAL A 291 3.51 9.79 -21.37
N ILE A 292 3.81 10.16 -20.14
CA ILE A 292 3.04 11.15 -19.36
C ILE A 292 3.86 12.43 -19.14
N ASP A 293 3.19 13.51 -18.74
CA ASP A 293 3.87 14.75 -18.37
C ASP A 293 4.77 14.53 -17.15
N GLU A 294 6.00 15.07 -17.19
CA GLU A 294 7.02 14.91 -16.15
C GLU A 294 6.52 15.26 -14.73
N LYS A 295 5.63 16.23 -14.63
CA LYS A 295 5.04 16.67 -13.35
C LYS A 295 4.24 15.56 -12.60
N TRP A 296 3.88 14.47 -13.26
CA TRP A 296 3.18 13.34 -12.66
C TRP A 296 4.10 12.20 -12.21
N LEU A 297 5.38 12.28 -12.62
CA LEU A 297 6.40 11.37 -12.11
C LEU A 297 6.72 11.72 -10.65
N PRO A 298 7.20 10.76 -9.84
CA PRO A 298 7.64 11.04 -8.48
C PRO A 298 8.77 12.07 -8.46
N ASP A 299 8.75 12.96 -7.46
CA ASP A 299 9.83 13.93 -7.25
C ASP A 299 11.17 13.24 -7.00
N GLU A 300 12.28 13.87 -7.43
CA GLU A 300 13.62 13.43 -7.06
C GLU A 300 13.82 13.56 -5.55
N ARG A 301 14.20 12.46 -4.91
CA ARG A 301 14.50 12.42 -3.48
C ARG A 301 15.89 12.97 -3.23
N GLN A 302 16.04 13.78 -2.17
CA GLN A 302 17.31 14.42 -1.84
C GLN A 302 17.65 14.24 -0.35
N GLY A 303 18.94 14.13 -0.02
CA GLY A 303 19.41 14.04 1.35
C GLY A 303 20.16 12.75 1.65
N GLY A 304 20.48 12.54 2.92
CA GLY A 304 21.13 11.34 3.40
C GLY A 304 20.12 10.26 3.79
N ASP A 305 20.66 9.13 4.28
CA ASP A 305 19.88 7.99 4.76
C ASP A 305 19.14 8.38 6.04
N GLY A 306 17.85 8.68 5.91
CA GLY A 306 16.96 8.90 7.03
C GLY A 306 16.52 7.57 7.64
N SER A 307 16.08 7.62 8.90
CA SER A 307 15.57 6.45 9.64
C SER A 307 14.47 6.85 10.62
N PHE A 308 13.82 5.86 11.23
CA PHE A 308 12.86 6.09 12.29
C PHE A 308 13.36 5.60 13.65
N GLU A 309 13.11 6.42 14.70
CA GLU A 309 13.19 6.03 16.09
C GLU A 309 11.75 5.87 16.63
N VAL A 310 11.47 4.73 17.25
CA VAL A 310 10.16 4.44 17.88
C VAL A 310 10.35 4.37 19.39
N SER A 311 9.55 5.11 20.14
CA SER A 311 9.57 5.13 21.60
C SER A 311 8.18 5.34 22.18
N LEU A 312 7.99 5.05 23.47
CA LEU A 312 6.79 5.48 24.18
C LEU A 312 6.75 7.02 24.24
N GLN A 313 5.58 7.62 24.03
CA GLN A 313 5.41 9.07 24.08
C GLN A 313 5.82 9.64 25.47
N SER A 314 5.59 8.87 26.55
CA SER A 314 5.99 9.24 27.91
C SER A 314 7.51 9.40 28.09
N ASP A 315 8.31 8.76 27.26
CA ASP A 315 9.77 8.73 27.35
C ASP A 315 10.40 9.91 26.60
N VAL A 316 9.64 10.60 25.76
CA VAL A 316 10.11 11.75 24.99
C VAL A 316 10.00 13.02 25.84
N PRO A 317 11.09 13.73 26.14
CA PRO A 317 11.04 15.00 26.87
C PRO A 317 10.16 16.02 26.14
N SER A 318 9.32 16.73 26.89
CA SER A 318 8.42 17.75 26.32
C SER A 318 9.20 18.80 25.51
N GLY A 319 8.79 19.00 24.26
CA GLY A 319 9.41 19.96 23.34
C GLY A 319 10.76 19.53 22.75
N SER A 320 11.14 18.24 22.88
CA SER A 320 12.38 17.73 22.29
C SER A 320 12.31 17.51 20.79
N VAL A 321 11.09 17.40 20.23
CA VAL A 321 10.83 17.17 18.80
C VAL A 321 9.50 17.83 18.42
N GLU A 322 9.40 18.29 17.18
CA GLU A 322 8.16 18.77 16.61
C GLU A 322 7.22 17.61 16.28
N ILE A 323 6.00 17.62 16.84
CA ILE A 323 4.94 16.67 16.51
C ILE A 323 4.10 17.28 15.40
N ILE A 324 4.14 16.71 14.20
CA ILE A 324 3.43 17.22 13.01
C ILE A 324 2.00 16.69 12.89
N ASP A 325 1.70 15.52 13.49
CA ASP A 325 0.36 14.95 13.48
C ASP A 325 0.15 13.97 14.63
N LYS A 326 -1.14 13.63 14.87
CA LYS A 326 -1.56 12.57 15.77
C LYS A 326 -2.40 11.55 15.02
N VAL A 327 -1.85 10.36 14.86
CA VAL A 327 -2.49 9.22 14.18
C VAL A 327 -3.14 8.33 15.24
N THR A 328 -4.39 7.95 15.03
CA THR A 328 -5.10 7.02 15.92
C THR A 328 -5.53 5.81 15.08
N ALA A 329 -4.77 4.74 15.16
CA ALA A 329 -5.11 3.45 14.54
C ALA A 329 -6.17 2.71 15.38
N ASP A 330 -6.06 2.83 16.71
CA ASP A 330 -7.03 2.28 17.67
C ASP A 330 -7.41 3.32 18.72
N SER A 331 -8.68 3.30 19.17
CA SER A 331 -9.20 4.27 20.15
C SER A 331 -8.64 4.06 21.56
N GLU A 332 -8.18 2.86 21.87
CA GLU A 332 -7.59 2.46 23.15
C GLU A 332 -6.24 1.80 22.89
N GLY A 333 -5.13 2.44 23.25
CA GLY A 333 -3.82 1.87 22.95
C GLY A 333 -2.68 2.60 23.64
N LEU A 334 -1.47 2.17 23.33
CA LEU A 334 -0.26 2.86 23.74
C LEU A 334 -0.06 4.11 22.88
N GLU A 335 0.46 5.16 23.50
CA GLU A 335 0.89 6.36 22.79
C GLU A 335 2.39 6.22 22.45
N LEU A 336 2.69 6.11 21.15
CA LEU A 336 4.04 6.03 20.63
C LEU A 336 4.46 7.37 20.01
N CYS A 337 5.76 7.63 20.05
CA CYS A 337 6.43 8.68 19.29
C CYS A 337 7.21 8.01 18.16
N LEU A 338 6.86 8.30 16.92
CA LEU A 338 7.59 7.89 15.72
C LEU A 338 8.36 9.09 15.20
N LYS A 339 9.66 9.13 15.44
CA LYS A 339 10.53 10.25 15.10
C LYS A 339 11.38 9.91 13.88
N ALA A 340 11.26 10.73 12.84
CA ALA A 340 12.23 10.71 11.73
C ALA A 340 13.56 11.33 12.16
N VAL A 341 14.64 10.67 11.82
CA VAL A 341 16.03 11.14 12.00
C VAL A 341 16.60 11.38 10.61
N GLY A 342 16.85 12.64 10.27
CA GLY A 342 17.12 13.05 8.90
C GLY A 342 15.84 13.08 8.05
N THR A 343 15.99 13.06 6.72
CA THR A 343 14.85 13.10 5.80
C THR A 343 14.47 11.69 5.34
N VAL A 344 13.19 11.36 5.47
CA VAL A 344 12.55 10.16 4.93
C VAL A 344 11.37 10.57 4.07
N TYR A 345 11.03 9.78 3.06
CA TYR A 345 10.01 10.06 2.06
C TYR A 345 8.92 9.00 2.04
N ASP A 346 7.77 9.31 1.47
CA ASP A 346 6.65 8.40 1.23
C ASP A 346 6.31 7.57 2.48
N VAL A 347 6.22 8.26 3.62
CA VAL A 347 5.97 7.62 4.91
C VAL A 347 4.52 7.17 4.97
N SER A 348 4.29 5.91 5.34
CA SER A 348 2.95 5.37 5.56
C SER A 348 2.85 4.55 6.83
N ILE A 349 1.66 4.50 7.40
CA ILE A 349 1.29 3.65 8.53
C ILE A 349 0.08 2.84 8.11
N SER A 350 0.19 1.52 8.18
CA SER A 350 -0.83 0.59 7.70
C SER A 350 -0.98 -0.59 8.64
N SER A 351 -2.19 -1.14 8.72
CA SER A 351 -2.41 -2.46 9.28
C SER A 351 -1.90 -3.53 8.32
N VAL A 352 -1.40 -4.64 8.87
CA VAL A 352 -0.90 -5.76 8.07
C VAL A 352 -1.42 -7.09 8.61
N GLU A 353 -1.55 -8.05 7.71
CA GLU A 353 -1.81 -9.45 8.04
C GLU A 353 -0.69 -10.35 7.52
N TYR A 354 -0.55 -11.52 8.14
CA TYR A 354 0.38 -12.55 7.71
C TYR A 354 -0.27 -13.50 6.71
N ALA A 355 0.43 -13.80 5.62
CA ALA A 355 0.09 -14.93 4.78
C ALA A 355 0.76 -16.20 5.29
N ASP A 356 -0.02 -17.21 5.61
CA ASP A 356 0.33 -18.63 5.77
C ASP A 356 1.76 -18.93 6.24
N TYR A 357 2.16 -18.54 7.46
CA TYR A 357 3.46 -18.87 8.10
C TYR A 357 4.73 -18.54 7.30
N SER A 358 4.62 -17.76 6.22
CA SER A 358 5.71 -17.52 5.28
C SER A 358 6.56 -16.28 5.59
N HIS A 359 6.32 -15.57 6.71
CA HIS A 359 6.91 -14.26 7.02
C HIS A 359 6.62 -13.16 5.97
N LYS A 360 5.58 -13.35 5.17
CA LYS A 360 5.08 -12.37 4.23
C LYS A 360 3.96 -11.57 4.88
N PHE A 361 4.02 -10.27 4.71
CA PHE A 361 3.04 -9.33 5.24
C PHE A 361 2.21 -8.77 4.09
N PHE A 362 0.92 -8.57 4.35
CA PHE A 362 0.02 -7.87 3.42
C PHE A 362 -0.56 -6.66 4.12
N GLU A 363 -0.48 -5.52 3.46
CA GLU A 363 -1.14 -4.31 3.90
C GLU A 363 -2.65 -4.44 3.73
N THR A 364 -3.42 -4.25 4.82
CA THR A 364 -4.87 -4.44 4.83
C THR A 364 -5.65 -3.14 4.92
N ALA A 365 -5.13 -2.13 5.59
CA ALA A 365 -5.75 -0.82 5.73
C ALA A 365 -4.70 0.26 5.94
N SER A 366 -4.85 1.40 5.27
CA SER A 366 -4.03 2.58 5.52
C SER A 366 -4.62 3.39 6.69
N HIS A 367 -3.75 3.92 7.57
CA HIS A 367 -4.14 4.83 8.64
C HIS A 367 -3.65 6.26 8.37
N TRP A 368 -2.48 6.38 7.76
CA TRP A 368 -1.83 7.65 7.56
C TRP A 368 -0.73 7.57 6.52
N ALA A 369 -0.50 8.67 5.79
CA ALA A 369 0.66 8.82 4.91
C ALA A 369 1.13 10.27 4.89
N CYS A 370 2.44 10.44 4.60
CA CYS A 370 3.07 11.76 4.48
C CYS A 370 4.14 11.72 3.38
N SER A 371 4.18 12.75 2.55
CA SER A 371 5.14 12.85 1.44
C SER A 371 6.60 12.82 1.91
N TYR A 372 6.91 13.48 3.03
CA TYR A 372 8.22 13.43 3.67
C TYR A 372 8.16 13.86 5.14
N MET A 373 9.12 13.38 5.93
CA MET A 373 9.40 13.83 7.29
C MET A 373 10.89 14.19 7.39
N ASN A 374 11.22 15.27 8.09
CA ASN A 374 12.58 15.73 8.31
C ASN A 374 12.78 16.18 9.75
N ASP A 375 13.52 15.41 10.55
CA ASP A 375 13.80 15.66 11.97
C ASP A 375 12.56 16.03 12.81
N CYS A 376 11.38 15.52 12.43
CA CYS A 376 10.10 15.71 13.12
C CYS A 376 9.51 14.36 13.52
N ALA A 377 8.37 14.38 14.22
CA ALA A 377 7.72 13.14 14.66
C ALA A 377 6.19 13.21 14.52
N ILE A 378 5.57 12.04 14.58
CA ILE A 378 4.15 11.89 14.80
C ILE A 378 3.88 11.18 16.13
N GLN A 379 2.72 11.47 16.72
CA GLN A 379 2.18 10.70 17.83
C GLN A 379 1.24 9.63 17.26
N LEU A 380 1.55 8.36 17.53
CA LEU A 380 0.70 7.23 17.12
C LEU A 380 0.03 6.64 18.36
N VAL A 381 -1.30 6.45 18.28
CA VAL A 381 -2.09 5.71 19.26
C VAL A 381 -2.53 4.40 18.64
N THR A 382 -2.08 3.30 19.22
CA THR A 382 -2.40 1.96 18.68
C THR A 382 -2.36 0.90 19.77
N LEU A 383 -3.15 -0.15 19.58
CA LEU A 383 -2.96 -1.42 20.29
C LEU A 383 -1.76 -2.11 19.68
N ILE A 384 -0.90 -2.65 20.49
CA ILE A 384 0.23 -3.46 20.03
C ILE A 384 -0.02 -4.88 20.54
N PRO A 385 -0.25 -5.85 19.63
CA PRO A 385 -0.49 -7.23 20.05
C PRO A 385 0.77 -7.87 20.61
N GLU A 386 0.60 -8.76 21.58
CA GLU A 386 1.66 -9.65 22.01
C GLU A 386 1.89 -10.71 20.90
N GLY A 387 3.06 -10.67 20.28
CA GLY A 387 3.45 -11.67 19.29
C GLY A 387 3.51 -11.12 17.86
N MET A 388 2.53 -11.50 17.02
CA MET A 388 2.54 -11.10 15.59
C MET A 388 2.20 -9.62 15.44
N PRO A 389 3.07 -8.82 14.79
CA PRO A 389 2.75 -7.41 14.53
C PRO A 389 1.57 -7.30 13.56
N ASP A 390 0.71 -6.32 13.80
CA ASP A 390 -0.44 -5.97 12.96
C ASP A 390 -0.33 -4.55 12.38
N LEU A 391 0.73 -3.82 12.75
CA LEU A 391 1.00 -2.46 12.29
C LEU A 391 2.38 -2.37 11.64
N MET A 392 2.44 -1.73 10.49
CA MET A 392 3.64 -1.48 9.72
C MET A 392 3.83 0.01 9.47
N ILE A 393 5.07 0.48 9.59
CA ILE A 393 5.52 1.78 9.12
C ILE A 393 6.41 1.55 7.91
N SER A 394 6.07 2.16 6.80
CA SER A 394 6.88 2.10 5.58
C SER A 394 7.40 3.49 5.23
N TYR A 395 8.62 3.57 4.73
CA TYR A 395 9.23 4.82 4.27
C TYR A 395 10.27 4.56 3.19
N THR A 396 10.62 5.58 2.43
CA THR A 396 11.62 5.52 1.37
C THR A 396 12.80 6.39 1.75
N THR A 397 14.02 5.86 1.63
CA THR A 397 15.27 6.60 1.81
C THR A 397 15.61 7.43 0.57
N ALA A 398 16.57 8.35 0.66
CA ALA A 398 16.95 9.23 -0.44
C ALA A 398 17.47 8.48 -1.68
N ASP A 399 18.06 7.30 -1.51
CA ASP A 399 18.51 6.44 -2.61
C ASP A 399 17.37 5.66 -3.30
N GLY A 400 16.12 5.83 -2.83
CA GLY A 400 14.94 5.17 -3.37
C GLY A 400 14.64 3.81 -2.75
N THR A 401 15.39 3.38 -1.72
CA THR A 401 15.14 2.10 -1.07
C THR A 401 13.91 2.19 -0.14
N ARG A 402 12.91 1.33 -0.37
CA ARG A 402 11.74 1.20 0.50
C ARG A 402 12.09 0.39 1.73
N GLN A 403 11.79 0.92 2.92
CA GLN A 403 12.01 0.30 4.22
C GLN A 403 10.69 0.04 4.91
N HIS A 404 10.61 -1.05 5.68
CA HIS A 404 9.42 -1.43 6.43
C HIS A 404 9.80 -1.78 7.87
N ILE A 405 9.11 -1.18 8.84
CA ILE A 405 9.25 -1.42 10.25
C ILE A 405 7.94 -1.98 10.79
N LEU A 406 8.00 -3.14 11.42
CA LEU A 406 6.87 -3.75 12.12
C LEU A 406 7.02 -3.50 13.62
N ILE A 407 5.91 -3.19 14.27
CA ILE A 407 5.86 -2.92 15.71
C ILE A 407 5.15 -4.07 16.42
N SER A 408 5.79 -4.64 17.43
CA SER A 408 5.26 -5.69 18.28
C SER A 408 5.56 -5.40 19.74
N GLN A 409 4.96 -6.15 20.66
CA GLN A 409 5.23 -6.07 22.09
C GLN A 409 5.79 -7.40 22.62
N SER A 410 6.80 -7.32 23.48
CA SER A 410 7.35 -8.47 24.20
C SER A 410 6.32 -9.01 25.21
N GLY A 411 5.98 -10.29 25.13
CA GLY A 411 5.16 -10.97 26.12
C GLY A 411 5.85 -11.18 27.47
N GLU A 412 7.19 -10.95 27.59
CA GLU A 412 7.92 -11.13 28.83
C GLU A 412 7.88 -9.88 29.73
N ASP A 413 8.06 -8.70 29.15
CA ASP A 413 8.24 -7.44 29.91
C ASP A 413 7.43 -6.26 29.37
N GLY A 414 6.66 -6.46 28.28
CA GLY A 414 5.87 -5.42 27.66
C GLY A 414 6.69 -4.36 26.89
N SER A 415 7.98 -4.61 26.64
CA SER A 415 8.81 -3.70 25.85
C SER A 415 8.40 -3.72 24.37
N ILE A 416 8.59 -2.57 23.70
CA ILE A 416 8.34 -2.46 22.27
C ILE A 416 9.45 -3.17 21.51
N ILE A 417 9.07 -4.05 20.60
CA ILE A 417 9.96 -4.75 19.68
C ILE A 417 9.79 -4.13 18.30
N ILE A 418 10.90 -3.70 17.70
CA ILE A 418 10.95 -3.22 16.32
C ILE A 418 11.55 -4.32 15.48
N ILE A 419 10.88 -4.67 14.40
CA ILE A 419 11.30 -5.71 13.46
C ILE A 419 11.41 -5.06 12.08
N ASP A 420 12.61 -5.13 11.49
CA ASP A 420 12.80 -4.75 10.10
C ASP A 420 12.21 -5.86 9.21
N ALA A 421 11.28 -5.51 8.35
CA ALA A 421 10.72 -6.46 7.40
C ALA A 421 11.53 -6.43 6.10
N GLU A 422 12.08 -7.59 5.72
CA GLU A 422 12.87 -7.73 4.48
C GLU A 422 12.01 -7.73 3.22
N SER A 423 10.70 -8.00 3.33
CA SER A 423 9.76 -7.95 2.20
C SER A 423 8.31 -7.79 2.67
N VAL A 424 7.59 -6.93 2.00
CA VAL A 424 6.12 -6.81 2.08
C VAL A 424 5.60 -7.13 0.68
N GLU A 425 4.74 -8.14 0.57
CA GLU A 425 4.04 -8.37 -0.68
C GLU A 425 2.78 -7.51 -0.70
N ALA A 426 2.61 -6.69 -1.73
CA ALA A 426 1.33 -6.06 -1.99
C ALA A 426 0.31 -7.18 -2.27
N VAL A 427 -0.84 -7.13 -1.61
CA VAL A 427 -1.97 -7.98 -2.01
C VAL A 427 -2.41 -7.48 -3.37
N GLY A 428 -2.20 -8.33 -4.38
CA GLY A 428 -2.65 -8.08 -5.74
C GLY A 428 -4.16 -8.05 -5.85
#